data_064dd2158385d14cb91d16068236123b
#
_entry.id   064dd2158385d14cb91d16068236123b
#
_cell.length_a   1.000
_cell.length_b   1.000
_cell.length_c   1.000
_cell.angle_alpha   90.00
_cell.angle_beta   90.00
_cell.angle_gamma   90.00
#
_symmetry.space_group_name_H-M   'P 1'
#
loop_
_entity.id
_entity.type
_entity.pdbx_description
1 polymer ?
#
loop_
_entity_poly.entity_id
_entity_poly.type
_entity_poly.pdbx_seq_one_letter_code
_entity_poly.pdbx_strand_id
1 'polypeptide(L)'
;MRKRNLDNIPIGTCKCSVCGLEKDNTEFPYYQNQFYNKGPNHPWTGKRRRVNTNCITCTAIKAKQRAEIRRMHKDIKQPAYGELCECCQKPVYPSKESVPRGVNGTWVWQLDHDHESGEFRGWLCKQCNTGLGNLGDDLDSLLRAV
;
A
#
# COMPACT_ATOMS: atom_id res chain seq x y z
N MET A 1 19.38 11.99 13.83
CA MET A 1 18.65 10.71 13.55
C MET A 1 18.26 10.07 14.87
N ARG A 2 16.97 9.80 15.11
CA ARG A 2 16.56 9.01 16.29
C ARG A 2 17.06 7.58 16.13
N LYS A 3 17.79 7.06 17.13
CA LYS A 3 18.22 5.65 17.16
C LYS A 3 16.98 4.75 17.11
N ARG A 4 17.00 3.73 16.24
CA ARG A 4 15.93 2.73 16.20
C ARG A 4 16.00 1.89 17.47
N ASN A 5 14.86 1.76 18.14
CA ASN A 5 14.74 0.83 19.24
C ASN A 5 14.58 -0.60 18.68
N LEU A 6 15.56 -1.45 18.93
CA LEU A 6 15.61 -2.84 18.47
C LEU A 6 15.13 -3.84 19.55
N ASP A 7 14.70 -3.35 20.72
CA ASP A 7 14.23 -4.22 21.79
C ASP A 7 13.00 -5.03 21.36
N ASN A 8 12.95 -6.26 21.80
CA ASN A 8 11.84 -7.19 21.54
C ASN A 8 11.57 -7.50 20.05
N ILE A 9 12.52 -7.28 19.15
CA ILE A 9 12.44 -7.80 17.78
C ILE A 9 12.69 -9.33 17.82
N PRO A 10 11.91 -10.15 17.10
CA PRO A 10 12.18 -11.58 17.00
C PRO A 10 13.57 -11.84 16.42
N ILE A 11 14.33 -12.74 17.02
CA ILE A 11 15.63 -13.19 16.47
C ILE A 11 15.37 -14.06 15.24
N GLY A 12 16.20 -13.91 14.21
CA GLY A 12 16.14 -14.69 12.98
C GLY A 12 16.02 -13.82 11.73
N THR A 13 15.79 -14.48 10.61
CA THR A 13 15.72 -13.85 9.29
C THR A 13 14.31 -13.89 8.70
N CYS A 14 14.08 -13.07 7.69
CA CYS A 14 12.87 -13.03 6.89
C CYS A 14 13.18 -12.67 5.44
N LYS A 15 12.43 -13.26 4.52
CA LYS A 15 12.48 -12.89 3.11
C LYS A 15 11.70 -11.58 2.88
N CYS A 16 12.34 -10.61 2.24
CA CYS A 16 11.68 -9.37 1.82
C CYS A 16 10.81 -9.63 0.60
N SER A 17 9.54 -9.21 0.62
CA SER A 17 8.62 -9.45 -0.50
C SER A 17 8.91 -8.58 -1.74
N VAL A 18 9.77 -7.58 -1.63
CA VAL A 18 10.12 -6.69 -2.74
C VAL A 18 11.43 -7.11 -3.42
N CYS A 19 12.53 -7.24 -2.66
CA CYS A 19 13.82 -7.61 -3.26
C CYS A 19 14.10 -9.11 -3.24
N GLY A 20 13.25 -9.92 -2.63
CA GLY A 20 13.41 -11.36 -2.54
C GLY A 20 14.56 -11.86 -1.63
N LEU A 21 15.36 -10.95 -1.07
CA LEU A 21 16.50 -11.31 -0.24
C LEU A 21 16.06 -11.71 1.16
N GLU A 22 16.71 -12.73 1.71
CA GLU A 22 16.61 -13.07 3.11
C GLU A 22 17.48 -12.12 3.94
N LYS A 23 16.91 -11.53 4.98
CA LYS A 23 17.52 -10.48 5.79
C LYS A 23 17.23 -10.67 7.26
N ASP A 24 18.12 -10.19 8.11
CA ASP A 24 17.88 -10.15 9.55
C ASP A 24 16.60 -9.39 9.90
N ASN A 25 15.88 -9.86 10.91
CA ASN A 25 14.62 -9.23 11.34
C ASN A 25 14.80 -7.77 11.73
N THR A 26 15.97 -7.34 12.18
CA THR A 26 16.28 -5.93 12.48
C THR A 26 16.28 -5.03 11.25
N GLU A 27 16.36 -5.59 10.05
CA GLU A 27 16.26 -4.85 8.79
C GLU A 27 14.82 -4.59 8.34
N PHE A 28 13.82 -5.01 9.12
CA PHE A 28 12.41 -4.76 8.84
C PHE A 28 11.82 -3.69 9.77
N PRO A 29 10.74 -2.99 9.34
CA PRO A 29 10.04 -2.05 10.20
C PRO A 29 9.13 -2.77 11.20
N TYR A 30 9.15 -2.34 12.46
CA TYR A 30 8.31 -2.87 13.55
C TYR A 30 7.49 -1.76 14.18
N TYR A 31 6.27 -2.10 14.61
CA TYR A 31 5.45 -1.21 15.43
C TYR A 31 6.09 -1.01 16.81
N GLN A 32 6.06 0.20 17.32
CA GLN A 32 6.63 0.49 18.66
C GLN A 32 5.80 -0.14 19.78
N ASN A 33 4.48 -0.09 19.67
CA ASN A 33 3.53 -0.47 20.72
C ASN A 33 2.61 -1.64 20.34
N GLN A 34 2.96 -2.44 19.34
CA GLN A 34 2.20 -3.63 18.95
C GLN A 34 3.07 -4.87 19.05
N PHE A 35 2.57 -5.86 19.81
CA PHE A 35 3.27 -7.10 20.07
C PHE A 35 2.46 -8.30 19.57
N TYR A 36 3.16 -9.40 19.30
CA TYR A 36 2.51 -10.65 19.00
C TYR A 36 1.92 -11.25 20.27
N ASN A 37 0.68 -11.72 20.17
CA ASN A 37 0.02 -12.53 21.20
C ASN A 37 -0.45 -13.85 20.55
N LYS A 38 0.42 -14.85 20.55
CA LYS A 38 0.20 -16.16 19.92
C LYS A 38 0.10 -17.30 20.94
N GLY A 39 -0.19 -16.97 22.21
CA GLY A 39 -0.22 -17.91 23.30
C GLY A 39 1.08 -17.93 24.14
N PRO A 40 1.03 -18.41 25.39
CA PRO A 40 2.11 -18.27 26.37
C PRO A 40 3.41 -18.96 25.94
N ASN A 41 3.34 -20.04 25.19
CA ASN A 41 4.51 -20.86 24.80
C ASN A 41 5.03 -20.54 23.39
N HIS A 42 4.43 -19.56 22.68
CA HIS A 42 4.89 -19.23 21.33
C HIS A 42 6.09 -18.27 21.39
N PRO A 43 7.21 -18.55 20.69
CA PRO A 43 8.47 -17.79 20.79
C PRO A 43 8.35 -16.32 20.40
N TRP A 44 7.29 -15.94 19.70
CA TRP A 44 7.04 -14.56 19.29
C TRP A 44 6.09 -13.80 20.23
N THR A 45 5.52 -14.44 21.24
CA THR A 45 4.68 -13.74 22.22
C THR A 45 5.54 -12.71 22.96
N GLY A 46 5.05 -11.48 23.06
CA GLY A 46 5.79 -10.36 23.62
C GLY A 46 6.84 -9.73 22.69
N LYS A 47 7.08 -10.31 21.49
CA LYS A 47 7.93 -9.68 20.47
C LYS A 47 7.13 -8.66 19.65
N ARG A 48 7.79 -7.63 19.15
CA ARG A 48 7.16 -6.58 18.33
C ARG A 48 6.60 -7.13 17.03
N ARG A 49 5.44 -6.63 16.65
CA ARG A 49 4.85 -6.98 15.35
C ARG A 49 5.54 -6.22 14.22
N ARG A 50 5.84 -6.91 13.14
CA ARG A 50 6.33 -6.31 11.90
C ARG A 50 5.25 -5.44 11.25
N VAL A 51 5.64 -4.28 10.72
CA VAL A 51 4.70 -3.38 10.01
C VAL A 51 4.23 -4.02 8.70
N ASN A 52 5.17 -4.60 7.96
CA ASN A 52 4.91 -5.27 6.67
C ASN A 52 6.04 -6.27 6.34
N THR A 53 5.97 -6.89 5.19
CA THR A 53 6.95 -7.87 4.70
C THR A 53 8.10 -7.26 3.89
N ASN A 54 8.15 -5.93 3.74
CA ASN A 54 9.21 -5.23 3.02
C ASN A 54 10.33 -4.85 3.98
N CYS A 55 11.58 -5.02 3.60
CA CYS A 55 12.69 -4.50 4.39
C CYS A 55 12.71 -2.96 4.38
N ILE A 56 13.45 -2.35 5.32
CA ILE A 56 13.52 -0.90 5.50
C ILE A 56 14.02 -0.20 4.24
N THR A 57 15.04 -0.76 3.59
CA THR A 57 15.59 -0.22 2.35
C THR A 57 14.54 -0.15 1.25
N CYS A 58 13.84 -1.27 1.00
CA CYS A 58 12.77 -1.30 -0.01
C CYS A 58 11.59 -0.39 0.35
N THR A 59 11.25 -0.29 1.63
CA THR A 59 10.22 0.63 2.12
C THR A 59 10.61 2.09 1.86
N ALA A 60 11.87 2.45 2.10
CA ALA A 60 12.39 3.80 1.84
C ALA A 60 12.42 4.13 0.34
N ILE A 61 12.85 3.19 -0.50
CA ILE A 61 12.84 3.36 -1.97
C ILE A 61 11.41 3.61 -2.46
N LYS A 62 10.45 2.77 -2.07
CA LYS A 62 9.03 2.96 -2.43
C LYS A 62 8.46 4.29 -1.92
N ALA A 63 8.84 4.74 -0.73
CA ALA A 63 8.42 6.03 -0.19
C ALA A 63 8.97 7.21 -1.02
N LYS A 64 10.25 7.12 -1.45
CA LYS A 64 10.88 8.11 -2.32
C LYS A 64 10.20 8.18 -3.68
N GLN A 65 9.95 7.04 -4.32
CA GLN A 65 9.23 6.95 -5.60
C GLN A 65 7.84 7.58 -5.51
N ARG A 66 7.05 7.24 -4.47
CA ARG A 66 5.73 7.85 -4.25
C ARG A 66 5.79 9.37 -4.04
N ALA A 67 6.82 9.86 -3.36
CA ALA A 67 6.99 11.30 -3.15
C ALA A 67 7.34 12.01 -4.47
N GLU A 68 8.14 11.38 -5.32
CA GLU A 68 8.51 11.89 -6.63
C GLU A 68 7.30 11.95 -7.56
N ILE A 69 6.51 10.89 -7.65
CA ILE A 69 5.26 10.85 -8.42
C ILE A 69 4.29 11.95 -7.96
N ARG A 70 4.09 12.12 -6.64
CA ARG A 70 3.26 13.23 -6.14
C ARG A 70 3.79 14.60 -6.53
N ARG A 71 5.11 14.78 -6.58
CA ARG A 71 5.72 16.03 -7.00
C ARG A 71 5.54 16.29 -8.49
N MET A 72 5.67 15.26 -9.34
CA MET A 72 5.44 15.34 -10.79
C MET A 72 3.99 15.72 -11.10
N HIS A 73 3.05 15.21 -10.35
CA HIS A 73 1.61 15.38 -10.59
C HIS A 73 0.93 16.35 -9.62
N LYS A 74 1.68 17.22 -8.93
CA LYS A 74 1.15 18.15 -7.90
C LYS A 74 0.07 19.11 -8.41
N ASP A 75 0.13 19.44 -9.70
CA ASP A 75 -0.78 20.39 -10.34
C ASP A 75 -2.03 19.69 -10.95
N ILE A 76 -2.08 18.36 -10.95
CA ILE A 76 -3.22 17.60 -11.43
C ILE A 76 -4.28 17.57 -10.35
N LYS A 77 -5.39 18.29 -10.58
CA LYS A 77 -6.49 18.38 -9.62
C LYS A 77 -7.22 17.03 -9.50
N GLN A 78 -7.47 16.63 -8.27
CA GLN A 78 -8.35 15.51 -7.97
C GLN A 78 -9.79 15.88 -8.36
N PRO A 79 -10.59 14.95 -8.96
CA PRO A 79 -12.00 15.16 -9.21
C PRO A 79 -12.77 15.41 -7.91
N ALA A 80 -13.91 16.09 -8.01
CA ALA A 80 -14.76 16.30 -6.85
C ALA A 80 -15.35 14.98 -6.34
N TYR A 81 -15.66 14.92 -5.05
CA TYR A 81 -16.41 13.77 -4.54
C TYR A 81 -17.85 13.82 -5.06
N GLY A 82 -18.37 12.66 -5.45
CA GLY A 82 -19.65 12.52 -6.15
C GLY A 82 -19.49 12.30 -7.66
N GLU A 83 -18.35 12.67 -8.25
CA GLU A 83 -18.03 12.33 -9.64
C GLU A 83 -17.78 10.82 -9.81
N LEU A 84 -17.92 10.34 -11.05
CA LEU A 84 -17.85 8.92 -11.36
C LEU A 84 -16.40 8.48 -11.59
N CYS A 85 -16.03 7.35 -11.01
CA CYS A 85 -14.77 6.68 -11.36
C CYS A 85 -14.79 6.25 -12.82
N GLU A 86 -13.76 6.61 -13.59
CA GLU A 86 -13.68 6.28 -15.03
C GLU A 86 -13.72 4.77 -15.30
N CYS A 87 -13.20 3.95 -14.38
CA CYS A 87 -13.17 2.50 -14.55
C CYS A 87 -14.50 1.81 -14.22
N CYS A 88 -15.08 2.04 -13.03
CA CYS A 88 -16.29 1.32 -12.59
C CYS A 88 -17.58 2.10 -12.69
N GLN A 89 -17.52 3.35 -13.16
CA GLN A 89 -18.67 4.26 -13.34
C GLN A 89 -19.52 4.43 -12.06
N LYS A 90 -18.90 4.31 -10.88
CA LYS A 90 -19.56 4.54 -9.59
C LYS A 90 -19.14 5.87 -9.00
N PRO A 91 -20.04 6.61 -8.32
CA PRO A 91 -19.69 7.85 -7.65
C PRO A 91 -18.68 7.60 -6.52
N VAL A 92 -17.66 8.46 -6.42
CA VAL A 92 -16.57 8.33 -5.45
C VAL A 92 -16.82 9.26 -4.26
N TYR A 93 -16.71 8.71 -3.06
CA TYR A 93 -16.93 9.42 -1.78
C TYR A 93 -15.63 9.53 -0.98
N PRO A 94 -15.54 10.43 0.02
CA PRO A 94 -14.32 10.61 0.83
C PRO A 94 -13.92 9.36 1.62
N SER A 95 -14.90 8.58 2.07
CA SER A 95 -14.66 7.33 2.81
C SER A 95 -15.80 6.34 2.56
N LYS A 96 -15.63 5.10 3.02
CA LYS A 96 -16.67 4.06 2.93
C LYS A 96 -17.93 4.45 3.72
N GLU A 97 -17.75 5.09 4.85
CA GLU A 97 -18.82 5.54 5.75
C GLU A 97 -19.59 6.73 5.17
N SER A 98 -18.98 7.47 4.23
CA SER A 98 -19.62 8.61 3.54
C SER A 98 -20.49 8.19 2.38
N VAL A 99 -20.48 6.92 1.97
CA VAL A 99 -21.36 6.42 0.89
C VAL A 99 -22.78 6.41 1.40
N PRO A 100 -23.73 7.13 0.77
CA PRO A 100 -25.11 7.16 1.23
C PRO A 100 -25.76 5.77 1.18
N ARG A 101 -26.66 5.51 2.14
CA ARG A 101 -27.36 4.23 2.21
C ARG A 101 -28.17 3.99 0.93
N GLY A 102 -28.01 2.80 0.34
CA GLY A 102 -28.70 2.41 -0.92
C GLY A 102 -27.97 2.87 -2.19
N VAL A 103 -26.89 3.65 -2.10
CA VAL A 103 -26.07 4.04 -3.25
C VAL A 103 -24.98 3.01 -3.52
N ASN A 104 -24.89 2.54 -4.77
CA ASN A 104 -23.78 1.71 -5.22
C ASN A 104 -22.56 2.59 -5.54
N GLY A 105 -21.95 3.14 -4.49
CA GLY A 105 -20.80 4.04 -4.56
C GLY A 105 -19.48 3.35 -4.22
N THR A 106 -18.40 4.06 -4.47
CA THR A 106 -17.04 3.69 -4.08
C THR A 106 -16.40 4.85 -3.30
N TRP A 107 -15.15 4.73 -2.91
CA TRP A 107 -14.52 5.73 -2.05
C TRP A 107 -13.05 5.93 -2.34
N VAL A 108 -12.57 7.10 -1.96
CA VAL A 108 -11.20 7.60 -2.03
C VAL A 108 -10.64 7.57 -3.45
N TRP A 109 -10.39 8.76 -3.97
CA TRP A 109 -9.64 8.93 -5.21
C TRP A 109 -8.19 8.50 -5.05
N GLN A 110 -7.68 7.78 -6.03
CA GLN A 110 -6.28 7.41 -6.17
C GLN A 110 -5.76 7.93 -7.51
N LEU A 111 -4.62 8.59 -7.46
CA LEU A 111 -3.87 8.93 -8.66
C LEU A 111 -3.31 7.64 -9.24
N ASP A 112 -3.73 7.29 -10.44
CA ASP A 112 -3.20 6.18 -11.20
C ASP A 112 -2.09 6.66 -12.13
N HIS A 113 -1.03 5.87 -12.24
CA HIS A 113 0.14 6.22 -13.01
C HIS A 113 0.81 4.96 -13.53
N ASP A 114 1.52 5.08 -14.62
CA ASP A 114 2.37 4.04 -15.16
C ASP A 114 3.54 3.75 -14.21
N HIS A 115 3.78 2.50 -13.88
CA HIS A 115 4.80 2.12 -12.90
C HIS A 115 6.24 2.17 -13.45
N GLU A 116 6.42 2.23 -14.77
CA GLU A 116 7.73 2.33 -15.41
C GLU A 116 8.09 3.78 -15.71
N SER A 117 7.20 4.49 -16.42
CA SER A 117 7.43 5.89 -16.81
C SER A 117 7.07 6.90 -15.72
N GLY A 118 6.17 6.53 -14.80
CA GLY A 118 5.59 7.44 -13.80
C GLY A 118 4.54 8.38 -14.37
N GLU A 119 4.14 8.24 -15.64
CA GLU A 119 3.15 9.09 -16.28
C GLU A 119 1.75 8.90 -15.67
N PHE A 120 1.04 10.02 -15.53
CA PHE A 120 -0.33 10.02 -15.04
C PHE A 120 -1.26 9.37 -16.05
N ARG A 121 -2.04 8.38 -15.60
CA ARG A 121 -3.05 7.69 -16.43
C ARG A 121 -4.47 8.14 -16.14
N GLY A 122 -4.77 8.59 -14.91
CA GLY A 122 -6.11 9.03 -14.55
C GLY A 122 -6.37 9.05 -13.05
N TRP A 123 -7.60 9.40 -12.70
CA TRP A 123 -8.10 9.30 -11.33
C TRP A 123 -9.05 8.10 -11.21
N LEU A 124 -8.67 7.13 -10.41
CA LEU A 124 -9.48 5.95 -10.14
C LEU A 124 -9.92 5.92 -8.67
N CYS A 125 -11.04 5.26 -8.41
CA CYS A 125 -11.35 4.94 -7.03
C CYS A 125 -10.36 3.91 -6.47
N LYS A 126 -10.20 3.89 -5.14
CA LYS A 126 -9.28 2.97 -4.46
C LYS A 126 -9.48 1.50 -4.86
N GLN A 127 -10.72 1.07 -5.06
CA GLN A 127 -11.03 -0.32 -5.41
C GLN A 127 -10.53 -0.67 -6.81
N CYS A 128 -10.77 0.20 -7.80
CA CYS A 128 -10.31 -0.02 -9.17
C CYS A 128 -8.79 0.04 -9.27
N ASN A 129 -8.15 1.06 -8.71
CA ASN A 129 -6.69 1.18 -8.70
C ASN A 129 -6.02 -0.03 -8.02
N THR A 130 -6.55 -0.49 -6.88
CA THR A 130 -6.04 -1.70 -6.21
C THR A 130 -6.31 -2.96 -7.04
N GLY A 131 -7.49 -3.06 -7.68
CA GLY A 131 -7.87 -4.19 -8.52
C GLY A 131 -6.94 -4.33 -9.73
N LEU A 132 -6.69 -3.24 -10.47
CA LEU A 132 -5.77 -3.21 -11.59
C LEU A 132 -4.36 -3.62 -11.18
N GLY A 133 -3.84 -3.05 -10.09
CA GLY A 133 -2.52 -3.41 -9.57
C GLY A 133 -2.40 -4.88 -9.15
N ASN A 134 -3.46 -5.48 -8.61
CA ASN A 134 -3.48 -6.91 -8.27
C ASN A 134 -3.53 -7.82 -9.50
N LEU A 135 -4.06 -7.33 -10.61
CA LEU A 135 -4.13 -8.04 -11.91
C LEU A 135 -2.88 -7.82 -12.77
N GLY A 136 -1.83 -7.20 -12.23
CA GLY A 136 -0.55 -7.01 -12.92
C GLY A 136 -0.34 -5.63 -13.52
N ASP A 137 -1.37 -4.77 -13.53
CA ASP A 137 -1.32 -3.37 -14.00
C ASP A 137 -0.93 -3.20 -15.49
N ASP A 138 -1.06 -4.29 -16.26
CA ASP A 138 -0.80 -4.34 -17.69
C ASP A 138 -1.96 -5.02 -18.47
N LEU A 139 -2.07 -4.71 -19.75
CA LEU A 139 -3.16 -5.21 -20.59
C LEU A 139 -3.15 -6.74 -20.73
N ASP A 140 -1.96 -7.33 -20.87
CA ASP A 140 -1.84 -8.77 -21.05
C ASP A 140 -2.29 -9.55 -19.82
N SER A 141 -1.98 -9.05 -18.64
CA SER A 141 -2.43 -9.62 -17.38
C SER A 141 -3.95 -9.49 -17.19
N LEU A 142 -4.51 -8.35 -17.59
CA LEU A 142 -5.96 -8.13 -17.59
C LEU A 142 -6.68 -9.08 -18.55
N LEU A 143 -6.17 -9.24 -19.77
CA LEU A 143 -6.75 -10.15 -20.77
C LEU A 143 -6.68 -11.63 -20.35
N ARG A 144 -5.65 -12.01 -19.57
CA ARG A 144 -5.57 -13.38 -19.02
C ARG A 144 -6.54 -13.62 -17.86
N ALA A 145 -7.07 -12.58 -17.24
CA ALA A 145 -8.01 -12.67 -16.12
C ALA A 145 -9.48 -12.74 -16.56
N VAL A 146 -9.78 -12.54 -17.86
CA VAL A 146 -11.11 -12.59 -18.46
C VAL A 146 -11.28 -13.87 -19.27
#